data_875325b5282c4b71ce666ff03dbc27df
#
_entry.id   875325b5282c4b71ce666ff03dbc27df
#
_cell.length_a   1.000
_cell.length_b   1.000
_cell.length_c   1.000
_cell.angle_alpha   90.00
_cell.angle_beta   90.00
_cell.angle_gamma   90.00
#
_symmetry.space_group_name_H-M   'P 1'
#
loop_
_entity.id
_entity.type
_entity.pdbx_description
1 polymer ?
#
loop_
_entity_poly.entity_id
_entity_poly.type
_entity_poly.pdbx_seq_one_letter_code
_entity_poly.pdbx_strand_id
1 'polypeptide(L)' 'MNICVRYFASIKDDMGTGIENIQVDDDITVGNLFEKLTANMSYDGTVLMAVNHVYVDSSYKLRDGDEVAYFPPVTGG' A
#
# COMPACT_ATOMS: atom_id res chain seq x y z
N MET A 1 -13.05 -8.30 0.49
CA MET A 1 -11.80 -8.99 0.15
C MET A 1 -10.82 -8.89 1.32
N ASN A 2 -10.04 -9.91 1.53
CA ASN A 2 -8.95 -9.89 2.51
C ASN A 2 -7.66 -9.55 1.80
N ILE A 3 -6.96 -8.53 2.30
CA ILE A 3 -5.72 -8.04 1.70
C ILE A 3 -4.64 -8.00 2.77
N CYS A 4 -3.47 -8.52 2.45
CA CYS A 4 -2.29 -8.39 3.31
C CYS A 4 -1.51 -7.16 2.83
N VAL A 5 -1.31 -6.19 3.72
CA VAL A 5 -0.60 -4.96 3.38
C VAL A 5 0.72 -4.92 4.11
N ARG A 6 1.79 -4.64 3.38
CA ARG A 6 3.12 -4.47 3.95
C ARG A 6 3.60 -3.04 3.75
N TYR A 7 4.22 -2.50 4.77
CA TYR A 7 4.79 -1.15 4.76
C TYR A 7 6.29 -1.24 4.96
N PHE A 8 7.04 -0.40 4.25
CA PHE A 8 8.51 -0.42 4.33
C PHE A 8 9.06 0.97 4.60
N ALA A 9 10.24 1.01 5.22
CA ALA A 9 11.03 2.22 5.45
C ALA A 9 10.21 3.29 6.17
N SER A 10 10.23 4.53 5.68
CA SER A 10 9.53 5.64 6.33
C SER A 10 8.03 5.43 6.41
N ILE A 11 7.45 4.72 5.44
CA ILE A 11 6.02 4.44 5.47
C ILE A 11 5.69 3.51 6.65
N LYS A 12 6.54 2.53 6.90
CA LYS A 12 6.38 1.65 8.06
C LYS A 12 6.41 2.45 9.35
N ASP A 13 7.32 3.40 9.46
CA ASP A 13 7.42 4.25 10.65
C ASP A 13 6.14 5.09 10.82
N ASP A 14 5.66 5.67 9.74
CA ASP A 14 4.46 6.52 9.77
C ASP A 14 3.21 5.72 10.13
N MET A 15 3.10 4.49 9.64
CA MET A 15 1.94 3.64 9.90
C MET A 15 2.00 2.95 11.27
N GLY A 16 3.18 2.87 11.88
CA GLY A 16 3.37 2.22 13.17
C GLY A 16 3.39 0.71 13.11
N THR A 17 3.37 0.12 11.92
CA THR A 17 3.42 -1.34 11.74
C THR A 17 4.03 -1.67 10.38
N GLY A 18 4.64 -2.83 10.27
CA GLY A 18 5.21 -3.30 9.02
C GLY A 18 4.29 -4.22 8.23
N ILE A 19 3.21 -4.70 8.84
CA ILE A 19 2.28 -5.62 8.19
C ILE A 19 0.90 -5.46 8.80
N GLU A 20 -0.11 -5.57 7.96
CA GLU A 20 -1.50 -5.42 8.40
C GLU A 20 -2.40 -6.25 7.50
N ASN A 21 -3.31 -7.01 8.10
CA ASN A 21 -4.33 -7.74 7.35
C ASN A 21 -5.64 -6.97 7.46
N ILE A 22 -6.21 -6.61 6.32
CA ILE A 22 -7.39 -5.75 6.31
C ILE A 22 -8.45 -6.34 5.38
N GLN A 23 -9.69 -5.93 5.64
CA GLN A 23 -10.79 -6.23 4.74
C GLN A 23 -11.19 -4.96 3.99
N VAL A 24 -11.39 -5.08 2.71
CA VAL A 24 -11.77 -3.97 1.85
C VAL A 24 -12.89 -4.38 0.92
N ASP A 25 -13.57 -3.39 0.35
CA ASP A 25 -14.61 -3.62 -0.63
C ASP A 25 -14.02 -4.16 -1.93
N ASP A 26 -14.85 -4.88 -2.69
CA ASP A 26 -14.48 -5.29 -4.04
C ASP A 26 -14.29 -4.06 -4.92
N ASP A 27 -13.54 -4.21 -5.99
CA ASP A 27 -13.31 -3.14 -6.97
C ASP A 27 -12.39 -2.01 -6.48
N ILE A 28 -11.67 -2.19 -5.39
CA ILE A 28 -10.74 -1.18 -4.93
C ILE A 28 -9.41 -1.31 -5.70
N THR A 29 -8.80 -0.16 -6.03
CA THR A 29 -7.46 -0.16 -6.62
C THR A 29 -6.42 -0.05 -5.52
N VAL A 30 -5.18 -0.42 -5.86
CA VAL A 30 -4.08 -0.34 -4.90
C VAL A 30 -3.85 1.10 -4.45
N GLY A 31 -4.03 2.08 -5.35
CA GLY A 31 -3.91 3.49 -5.00
C GLY A 31 -5.03 3.96 -4.08
N ASN A 32 -6.28 3.57 -4.36
CA ASN A 32 -7.41 3.93 -3.52
C ASN A 32 -7.28 3.32 -2.13
N LEU A 33 -6.72 2.13 -2.03
CA LEU A 33 -6.46 1.53 -0.73
C LEU A 33 -5.47 2.37 0.07
N PHE A 34 -4.40 2.83 -0.55
CA PHE A 34 -3.42 3.68 0.14
C PHE A 34 -4.05 4.98 0.63
N GLU A 35 -4.91 5.58 -0.17
CA GLU A 35 -5.63 6.79 0.24
C GLU A 35 -6.48 6.54 1.48
N LYS A 36 -7.17 5.41 1.55
CA LYS A 36 -7.96 5.05 2.72
C LYS A 36 -7.09 4.82 3.95
N LEU A 37 -5.97 4.14 3.78
CA LEU A 37 -5.06 3.83 4.89
C LEU A 37 -4.40 5.08 5.46
N THR A 38 -4.23 6.11 4.64
CA THR A 38 -3.58 7.35 5.04
C THR A 38 -4.56 8.52 5.22
N ALA A 39 -5.87 8.25 5.27
CA ALA A 39 -6.90 9.29 5.29
C ALA A 39 -6.76 10.25 6.46
N ASN A 40 -6.26 9.78 7.60
CA ASN A 40 -6.07 10.59 8.80
C ASN A 40 -4.64 11.13 8.93
N MET A 41 -3.85 11.02 7.88
CA MET A 41 -2.45 11.41 7.87
C MET A 41 -2.20 12.43 6.77
N SER A 42 -1.20 13.28 6.97
CA SER A 42 -0.75 14.20 5.93
C SER A 42 0.43 13.57 5.19
N TYR A 43 0.13 12.60 4.34
CA TYR A 43 1.17 11.95 3.56
C TYR A 43 1.20 12.54 2.16
N ASP A 44 2.29 13.21 1.82
CA ASP A 44 2.46 13.88 0.54
C ASP A 44 3.65 13.37 -0.26
N GLY A 45 4.31 12.33 0.21
CA GLY A 45 5.46 11.76 -0.49
C GLY A 45 5.03 10.85 -1.64
N THR A 46 5.95 10.61 -2.56
CA THR A 46 5.75 9.61 -3.59
C THR A 46 5.81 8.22 -2.96
N VAL A 47 4.88 7.37 -3.34
CA VAL A 47 4.86 5.99 -2.88
C VAL A 47 4.88 5.05 -4.07
N LEU A 48 5.70 4.00 -3.98
CA LEU A 48 5.72 2.92 -4.95
C LEU A 48 4.88 1.78 -4.44
N MET A 49 4.28 1.03 -5.34
CA MET A 49 3.33 -0.02 -5.01
C MET A 49 3.69 -1.30 -5.75
N ALA A 50 3.56 -2.42 -5.05
CA ALA A 50 3.71 -3.74 -5.64
C ALA A 50 2.58 -4.63 -5.15
N VAL A 51 2.14 -5.54 -6.00
CA VAL A 51 1.13 -6.53 -5.66
C VAL A 51 1.71 -7.89 -6.00
N ASN A 52 1.76 -8.77 -5.00
CA ASN A 52 2.34 -10.12 -5.13
C ASN A 52 3.76 -10.06 -5.72
N HIS A 53 4.57 -9.11 -5.23
CA HIS A 53 5.97 -8.92 -5.60
C HIS A 53 6.19 -8.38 -7.01
N VAL A 54 5.14 -7.82 -7.64
CA VAL A 54 5.24 -7.22 -8.97
C VAL A 54 4.87 -5.75 -8.88
N TYR A 55 5.71 -4.86 -9.41
CA TYR A 55 5.40 -3.44 -9.45
C TYR A 55 4.14 -3.18 -10.27
N VAL A 56 3.27 -2.33 -9.73
CA VAL A 56 2.03 -1.94 -10.40
C VAL A 56 1.84 -0.43 -10.25
N ASP A 57 0.98 0.14 -11.08
CA ASP A 57 0.59 1.53 -10.88
C ASP A 57 -0.65 1.61 -9.98
N SER A 58 -1.03 2.83 -9.61
CA SER A 58 -2.11 3.05 -8.66
C SER A 58 -3.48 2.58 -9.14
N SER A 59 -3.65 2.36 -10.42
CA SER A 59 -4.93 1.92 -11.00
C SER A 59 -5.13 0.42 -10.97
N TYR A 60 -4.15 -0.34 -10.48
CA TYR A 60 -4.26 -1.80 -10.43
C TYR A 60 -5.39 -2.21 -9.48
N LYS A 61 -6.31 -3.02 -9.96
CA LYS A 61 -7.44 -3.52 -9.15
C LYS A 61 -7.00 -4.72 -8.32
N LEU A 62 -7.26 -4.65 -7.02
CA LEU A 62 -6.91 -5.70 -6.09
C LEU A 62 -7.88 -6.87 -6.17
N ARG A 63 -7.41 -8.04 -5.78
CA ARG A 63 -8.19 -9.27 -5.69
C ARG A 63 -8.04 -9.84 -4.30
N ASP A 64 -9.03 -10.63 -3.90
CA ASP A 64 -9.00 -11.30 -2.61
C ASP A 64 -7.72 -12.12 -2.47
N GLY A 65 -7.05 -11.97 -1.34
CA GLY A 65 -5.81 -12.69 -1.06
C GLY A 65 -4.54 -12.03 -1.55
N ASP A 66 -4.63 -10.87 -2.21
CA ASP A 66 -3.44 -10.17 -2.68
C ASP A 66 -2.57 -9.68 -1.53
N GLU A 67 -1.26 -9.70 -1.76
CA GLU A 67 -0.29 -9.10 -0.87
C GLU A 67 0.19 -7.79 -1.49
N VAL A 68 -0.08 -6.69 -0.81
CA VAL A 68 0.24 -5.35 -1.30
C VAL A 68 1.44 -4.81 -0.53
N ALA A 69 2.38 -4.19 -1.22
CA ALA A 69 3.52 -3.53 -0.59
C ALA A 69 3.52 -2.05 -0.97
N TYR A 70 3.68 -1.20 0.04
CA TYR A 70 3.86 0.25 -0.14
C TYR A 70 5.23 0.63 0.38
N PHE A 71 5.99 1.36 -0.43
CA PHE A 71 7.34 1.75 -0.05
C PHE A 71 7.74 3.05 -0.73
N PRO A 72 8.63 3.82 -0.09
CA PRO A 72 9.11 5.07 -0.71
C PRO A 72 10.09 4.75 -1.84
N PRO A 73 10.26 5.67 -2.80
CA PRO A 73 11.27 5.47 -3.82
C PRO A 73 12.65 5.40 -3.19
N VAL A 74 13.49 4.54 -3.75
CA VAL A 74 14.89 4.48 -3.35
C VAL A 74 15.58 5.65 -4.04
N THR A 75 15.89 6.68 -3.28
CA THR A 75 16.72 7.73 -3.79
C THR A 75 18.13 7.19 -3.78
N GLY A 76 18.68 6.92 -4.94
CA GLY A 76 20.06 6.51 -5.06
C GLY A 76 20.95 7.56 -4.42
N GLY A 77 21.32 7.29 -3.23
CA GLY A 77 22.16 8.17 -2.46
C GLY A 77 23.55 8.18 -3.01
#